data_779c092309e68b69c0e41be2c06c52bd
#
_entry.id   779c092309e68b69c0e41be2c06c52bd
#
_cell.length_a   1.000
_cell.length_b   1.000
_cell.length_c   1.000
_cell.angle_alpha   90.00
_cell.angle_beta   90.00
_cell.angle_gamma   90.00
#
_symmetry.space_group_name_H-M   'P 1'
#
loop_
_entity.id
_entity.type
_entity.pdbx_description
1 polymer ?
#
loop_
_entity_poly.entity_id
_entity_poly.type
_entity_poly.pdbx_seq_one_letter_code
_entity_poly.pdbx_strand_id
1 'polypeptide(L)' 'MENHPDHIKEALNAGFDVEVDVWVVDGEVFFGHDKPLYPADIVSLNERYWLHCKNIDALRFFGGIEMNKTNAFWQEND' A
#
# COMPACT_ATOMS: atom_id res chain seq x y z
N MET A 1 6.61 -13.29 2.99
CA MET A 1 5.68 -12.32 3.61
C MET A 1 5.57 -11.11 2.70
N GLU A 2 4.52 -11.08 1.95
CA GLU A 2 4.36 -10.11 0.88
C GLU A 2 4.36 -8.66 1.34
N ASN A 3 3.77 -8.40 2.50
CA ASN A 3 3.62 -7.04 3.00
C ASN A 3 4.69 -6.63 4.00
N HIS A 4 5.65 -7.51 4.26
CA HIS A 4 6.72 -7.19 5.19
C HIS A 4 7.65 -6.15 4.57
N PRO A 5 7.98 -5.06 5.29
CA PRO A 5 8.79 -3.99 4.72
C PRO A 5 10.13 -4.44 4.13
N ASP A 6 10.79 -5.43 4.73
CA ASP A 6 12.06 -5.92 4.22
C ASP A 6 11.91 -6.59 2.85
N HIS A 7 10.82 -7.34 2.65
CA HIS A 7 10.56 -7.98 1.36
C HIS A 7 10.22 -6.96 0.29
N ILE A 8 9.47 -5.93 0.67
CA ILE A 8 9.15 -4.82 -0.25
C ILE A 8 10.44 -4.15 -0.70
N LYS A 9 11.31 -3.86 0.24
CA LYS A 9 12.58 -3.21 -0.04
C LYS A 9 13.46 -4.06 -0.96
N GLU A 10 13.52 -5.36 -0.71
CA GLU A 10 14.28 -6.28 -1.56
C GLU A 10 13.76 -6.28 -3.00
N ALA A 11 12.43 -6.32 -3.16
CA ALA A 11 11.84 -6.30 -4.50
C ALA A 11 12.14 -5.01 -5.24
N LEU A 12 12.03 -3.88 -4.57
CA LEU A 12 12.35 -2.58 -5.17
C LEU A 12 13.80 -2.48 -5.54
N ASN A 13 14.70 -2.97 -4.68
CA ASN A 13 16.14 -2.96 -4.97
C ASN A 13 16.49 -3.86 -6.15
N ALA A 14 15.71 -4.91 -6.36
CA ALA A 14 15.91 -5.82 -7.49
C ALA A 14 15.29 -5.28 -8.79
N GLY A 15 14.64 -4.13 -8.76
CA GLY A 15 14.08 -3.50 -9.94
C GLY A 15 12.62 -3.85 -10.23
N PHE A 16 11.92 -4.50 -9.31
CA PHE A 16 10.53 -4.87 -9.49
C PHE A 16 9.59 -3.81 -8.91
N ASP A 17 8.40 -3.70 -9.52
CA ASP A 17 7.28 -3.02 -8.88
C ASP A 17 6.71 -3.95 -7.81
N VAL A 18 6.03 -3.38 -6.83
CA VAL A 18 5.48 -4.17 -5.74
C VAL A 18 4.00 -3.92 -5.57
N GLU A 19 3.27 -5.00 -5.26
CA GLU A 19 1.88 -4.90 -4.84
C GLU A 19 1.82 -5.05 -3.33
N VAL A 20 1.15 -4.13 -2.66
CA VAL A 20 1.02 -4.16 -1.20
C VAL A 20 -0.43 -3.95 -0.80
N ASP A 21 -0.82 -4.59 0.28
CA ASP A 21 -2.14 -4.40 0.87
C ASP A 21 -2.05 -3.26 1.88
N VAL A 22 -2.86 -2.22 1.68
CA VAL A 22 -2.80 -1.02 2.53
C VAL A 22 -4.10 -0.80 3.27
N TRP A 23 -3.96 -0.33 4.50
CA TRP A 23 -5.06 0.05 5.39
C TRP A 23 -4.82 1.48 5.84
N VAL A 24 -5.91 2.22 6.06
CA VAL A 24 -5.84 3.50 6.74
C VAL A 24 -6.71 3.40 7.98
N VAL A 25 -6.09 3.61 9.14
CA VAL A 25 -6.75 3.54 10.44
C VAL A 25 -6.41 4.82 11.20
N ASP A 26 -7.43 5.58 11.54
CA ASP A 26 -7.26 6.86 12.24
C ASP A 26 -6.25 7.79 11.56
N GLY A 27 -6.29 7.81 10.23
CA GLY A 27 -5.41 8.67 9.42
C GLY A 27 -4.01 8.13 9.23
N GLU A 28 -3.68 6.97 9.76
CA GLU A 28 -2.37 6.35 9.60
C GLU A 28 -2.41 5.19 8.62
N VAL A 29 -1.34 5.02 7.85
CA VAL A 29 -1.24 4.00 6.81
C VAL A 29 -0.47 2.80 7.31
N PHE A 30 -1.01 1.62 7.01
CA PHE A 30 -0.39 0.35 7.40
C PHE A 30 -0.40 -0.63 6.24
N PHE A 31 0.57 -1.51 6.20
CA PHE A 31 0.58 -2.68 5.32
C PHE A 31 0.12 -3.90 6.09
N GLY A 32 -0.55 -4.82 5.40
CA GLY A 32 -0.94 -6.09 5.99
C GLY A 32 -2.05 -6.76 5.20
N HIS A 33 -2.01 -8.08 5.09
CA HIS A 33 -3.00 -8.83 4.30
C HIS A 33 -4.34 -8.95 5.02
N ASP A 34 -4.33 -9.49 6.24
CA ASP A 34 -5.56 -9.75 6.99
C ASP A 34 -5.91 -8.63 7.95
N LYS A 35 -4.93 -7.84 8.34
CA LYS A 35 -5.11 -6.74 9.29
C LYS A 35 -3.98 -5.74 9.12
N PRO A 36 -4.14 -4.51 9.62
CA PRO A 36 -3.05 -3.54 9.58
C PRO A 36 -1.93 -3.96 10.54
N LEU A 37 -0.80 -4.35 9.98
CA LEU A 37 0.32 -4.91 10.75
C LEU A 37 1.54 -4.02 10.81
N TYR A 38 1.95 -3.47 9.64
CA TYR A 38 3.22 -2.77 9.52
C TYR A 38 2.98 -1.31 9.22
N PRO A 39 3.35 -0.39 10.12
CA PRO A 39 3.24 1.03 9.81
C PRO A 39 3.97 1.36 8.51
N ALA A 40 3.36 2.16 7.66
CA ALA A 40 3.92 2.52 6.37
C ALA A 40 4.12 4.01 6.30
N ASP A 41 5.26 4.42 5.73
CA ASP A 41 5.55 5.84 5.52
C ASP A 41 5.01 6.24 4.15
N ILE A 42 3.98 7.07 4.15
CA ILE A 42 3.35 7.50 2.91
C ILE A 42 4.33 8.23 1.98
N VAL A 43 5.34 8.88 2.54
CA VAL A 43 6.33 9.63 1.75
C VAL A 43 7.16 8.69 0.88
N SER A 44 7.33 7.43 1.29
CA SER A 44 8.11 6.47 0.54
C SER A 44 7.33 5.80 -0.60
N LEU A 45 6.01 5.98 -0.66
CA LEU A 45 5.18 5.38 -1.70
C LEU A 45 5.33 6.15 -3.01
N ASN A 46 5.40 5.43 -4.11
CA ASN A 46 5.57 6.04 -5.43
C ASN A 46 4.92 5.18 -6.51
N GLU A 47 5.17 5.49 -7.78
CA GLU A 47 4.54 4.82 -8.91
C GLU A 47 4.94 3.35 -9.07
N ARG A 48 5.92 2.89 -8.33
CA ARG A 48 6.31 1.48 -8.34
C ARG A 48 5.50 0.64 -7.38
N TYR A 49 4.65 1.28 -6.56
CA TYR A 49 3.77 0.60 -5.63
C TYR A 49 2.38 0.46 -6.22
N TRP A 50 1.85 -0.75 -6.20
CA TRP A 50 0.47 -1.03 -6.54
C TRP A 50 -0.27 -1.26 -5.23
N LEU A 51 -1.12 -0.33 -4.86
CA LEU A 51 -1.75 -0.30 -3.55
C LEU A 51 -3.13 -0.95 -3.61
N HIS A 52 -3.25 -2.12 -3.02
CA HIS A 52 -4.53 -2.79 -2.87
C HIS A 52 -5.17 -2.27 -1.57
N CYS A 53 -6.21 -1.47 -1.72
CA CYS A 53 -6.88 -0.84 -0.59
C CYS A 53 -7.75 -1.85 0.14
N LYS A 54 -7.45 -2.12 1.41
CA LYS A 54 -8.12 -3.16 2.18
C LYS A 54 -9.32 -2.66 2.97
N ASN A 55 -9.46 -1.36 3.16
CA ASN A 55 -10.65 -0.80 3.80
C ASN A 55 -11.08 0.48 3.08
N ILE A 56 -12.29 0.93 3.40
CA ILE A 56 -12.88 2.10 2.74
C ILE A 56 -12.04 3.36 2.99
N ASP A 57 -11.49 3.49 4.19
CA ASP A 57 -10.66 4.65 4.51
C ASP A 57 -9.40 4.68 3.65
N ALA A 58 -8.81 3.53 3.36
CA ALA A 58 -7.66 3.45 2.45
C ALA A 58 -8.06 3.88 1.04
N LEU A 59 -9.20 3.41 0.56
CA LEU A 59 -9.69 3.78 -0.76
C LEU A 59 -9.92 5.28 -0.87
N ARG A 60 -10.55 5.88 0.13
CA ARG A 60 -10.79 7.32 0.15
C ARG A 60 -9.51 8.11 0.24
N PHE A 61 -8.59 7.66 1.08
CA PHE A 61 -7.33 8.35 1.30
C PHE A 61 -6.51 8.40 0.01
N PHE A 62 -6.30 7.23 -0.61
CA PHE A 62 -5.45 7.16 -1.80
C PHE A 62 -6.17 7.62 -3.07
N GLY A 63 -7.48 7.52 -3.11
CA GLY A 63 -8.27 8.05 -4.22
C GLY A 63 -8.33 9.56 -4.25
N GLY A 64 -8.07 10.22 -3.12
CA GLY A 64 -8.12 11.67 -3.02
C GLY A 64 -6.79 12.38 -3.24
N ILE A 65 -5.67 11.63 -3.36
CA ILE A 65 -4.36 12.23 -3.60
C ILE A 65 -4.01 12.13 -5.09
N GLU A 66 -2.90 12.75 -5.48
CA GLU A 66 -2.44 12.68 -6.86
C GLU A 66 -2.03 11.26 -7.22
N MET A 67 -2.73 10.67 -8.16
CA MET A 67 -2.54 9.27 -8.52
C MET A 67 -1.29 9.03 -9.36
N ASN A 68 -0.62 10.08 -9.82
CA ASN A 68 0.62 9.92 -10.55
C ASN A 68 1.81 9.47 -9.68
N LYS A 69 1.61 9.39 -8.37
CA LYS A 69 2.67 8.95 -7.45
C LYS A 69 2.53 7.49 -7.06
N THR A 70 1.31 6.96 -7.12
CA THR A 70 1.05 5.56 -6.78
C THR A 70 -0.01 5.03 -7.70
N ASN A 71 -0.15 3.70 -7.72
CA ASN A 71 -1.25 3.04 -8.40
C ASN A 71 -2.11 2.41 -7.32
N ALA A 72 -3.32 2.93 -7.14
CA ALA A 72 -4.22 2.43 -6.10
C ALA A 72 -5.42 1.74 -6.74
N PHE A 73 -5.86 0.64 -6.14
CA PHE A 73 -7.02 -0.08 -6.62
C PHE A 73 -7.76 -0.73 -5.46
N TRP A 74 -9.00 -1.10 -5.75
CA TRP A 74 -9.86 -1.79 -4.80
C TRP A 74 -10.29 -3.12 -5.40
N GLN A 75 -10.26 -4.16 -4.58
CA GLN A 75 -10.75 -5.46 -4.99
C GLN A 75 -11.62 -6.02 -3.88
N GLU A 76 -12.88 -6.21 -4.19
CA GLU A 76 -13.91 -6.51 -3.21
C GLU A 76 -13.76 -7.88 -2.57
N ASN A 77 -13.36 -8.88 -3.34
CA ASN A 77 -13.33 -10.28 -2.90
C ASN A 77 -11.92 -10.78 -2.66
N ASP A 78 -11.10 -9.97 -2.14
CA ASP A 78 -9.72 -10.35 -1.94
C ASP A 78 -9.51 -11.12 -0.65
#